data_5a1a114ccc3cb409359d076438bf0ddf
#
_entry.id   5a1a114ccc3cb409359d076438bf0ddf
#
_cell.length_a   1.000
_cell.length_b   1.000
_cell.length_c   1.000
_cell.angle_alpha   90.00
_cell.angle_beta   90.00
_cell.angle_gamma   90.00
#
_symmetry.space_group_name_H-M   'P 1'
#
loop_
_entity.id
_entity.type
_entity.pdbx_description
1 polymer ?
#
loop_
_entity_poly.entity_id
_entity_poly.type
_entity_poly.pdbx_seq_one_letter_code
_entity_poly.pdbx_strand_id
1 'polypeptide(L)'
;SPETYDPTPQQMIQIGRSIAYLRIGPIGFEQAWMDKIRENNPKLQVFDTSEGMNLLTDTEDDDHAHEHGTHDAHAGEEAHHHHHGGVDPHIWSSIAGAKAVAWNTLNAFIELDPDNTEYFWQNYNKLVDEIDKTNTEIKQLLDPLTDRTFIIYHPALTYFANEFNLTQLCIEMDGKEPSPAQLKRLVETARANNARVVFIQQEFDQKNAELIAKETGCKLTVINPLAYDWTKEMIHIAKALADGQTH
;
A
#
# COMPACT_ATOMS: atom_id res chain seq x y z
N SER A 1 3.16 10.18 5.27
CA SER A 1 2.67 9.22 4.27
C SER A 1 3.17 9.60 2.88
N PRO A 2 3.52 8.65 2.02
CA PRO A 2 3.89 8.94 0.62
C PRO A 2 2.72 9.45 -0.22
N GLU A 3 1.49 9.28 0.24
CA GLU A 3 0.29 9.78 -0.45
C GLU A 3 0.14 11.30 -0.30
N THR A 4 0.52 11.84 0.85
CA THR A 4 0.35 13.26 1.21
C THR A 4 1.68 14.00 1.33
N TYR A 5 2.73 13.46 0.72
CA TYR A 5 4.08 14.01 0.83
C TYR A 5 4.26 15.27 -0.02
N ASP A 6 4.87 16.30 0.56
CA ASP A 6 5.27 17.51 -0.14
C ASP A 6 6.81 17.59 -0.20
N PRO A 7 7.43 17.66 -1.40
CA PRO A 7 8.87 17.70 -1.52
C PRO A 7 9.42 19.04 -1.04
N THR A 8 10.53 18.98 -0.31
CA THR A 8 11.26 20.17 0.09
C THR A 8 11.93 20.84 -1.13
N PRO A 9 12.25 22.17 -1.06
CA PRO A 9 12.99 22.85 -2.13
C PRO A 9 14.32 22.15 -2.49
N GLN A 10 15.01 21.57 -1.50
CA GLN A 10 16.26 20.84 -1.73
C GLN A 10 16.05 19.56 -2.54
N GLN A 11 14.97 18.83 -2.28
CA GLN A 11 14.61 17.64 -3.04
C GLN A 11 14.21 18.00 -4.47
N MET A 12 13.50 19.11 -4.68
CA MET A 12 13.20 19.62 -6.02
C MET A 12 14.47 20.00 -6.80
N ILE A 13 15.48 20.56 -6.14
CA ILE A 13 16.80 20.81 -6.75
C ILE A 13 17.49 19.50 -7.13
N GLN A 14 17.42 18.46 -6.29
CA GLN A 14 18.00 17.15 -6.58
C GLN A 14 17.30 16.49 -7.78
N ILE A 15 15.96 16.52 -7.82
CA ILE A 15 15.17 16.02 -8.96
C ILE A 15 15.54 16.80 -10.25
N GLY A 16 15.74 18.11 -10.15
CA GLY A 16 16.17 18.97 -11.26
C GLY A 16 17.52 18.56 -11.88
N ARG A 17 18.34 17.78 -11.17
CA ARG A 17 19.65 17.26 -11.62
C ARG A 17 19.61 15.78 -12.00
N SER A 18 18.48 15.12 -11.79
CA SER A 18 18.33 13.68 -12.09
C SER A 18 18.16 13.46 -13.58
N ILE A 19 18.61 12.31 -14.06
CA ILE A 19 18.43 11.90 -15.47
C ILE A 19 17.13 11.14 -15.65
N ALA A 20 16.65 10.47 -14.58
CA ALA A 20 15.45 9.66 -14.60
C ALA A 20 14.68 9.73 -13.27
N TYR A 21 13.38 9.47 -13.36
CA TYR A 21 12.47 9.28 -12.25
C TYR A 21 11.71 7.96 -12.45
N LEU A 22 11.86 7.05 -11.50
CA LEU A 22 11.11 5.80 -11.48
C LEU A 22 9.88 6.01 -10.56
N ARG A 23 8.71 6.13 -11.17
CA ARG A 23 7.46 6.36 -10.44
C ARG A 23 6.81 5.04 -10.02
N ILE A 24 6.14 5.07 -8.88
CA ILE A 24 5.30 3.95 -8.42
C ILE A 24 4.00 3.86 -9.24
N GLY A 25 3.52 4.99 -9.78
CA GLY A 25 2.33 5.06 -10.60
C GLY A 25 1.17 5.81 -9.90
N PRO A 26 0.18 5.13 -9.35
CA PRO A 26 -1.05 5.78 -8.87
C PRO A 26 -0.94 6.38 -7.45
N ILE A 27 0.23 6.80 -7.00
CA ILE A 27 0.41 7.37 -5.66
C ILE A 27 0.11 8.87 -5.62
N GLY A 28 -0.58 9.34 -4.59
CA GLY A 28 -1.08 10.72 -4.47
C GLY A 28 0.00 11.79 -4.61
N PHE A 29 1.18 11.59 -4.01
CA PHE A 29 2.33 12.46 -4.18
C PHE A 29 2.69 12.66 -5.67
N GLU A 30 2.82 11.58 -6.43
CA GLU A 30 3.22 11.66 -7.84
C GLU A 30 2.13 12.32 -8.69
N GLN A 31 0.86 12.07 -8.39
CA GLN A 31 -0.25 12.74 -9.07
C GLN A 31 -0.23 14.25 -8.85
N ALA A 32 0.08 14.69 -7.63
CA ALA A 32 0.09 16.11 -7.27
C ALA A 32 1.34 16.86 -7.81
N TRP A 33 2.48 16.18 -7.94
CA TRP A 33 3.76 16.83 -8.17
C TRP A 33 4.43 16.55 -9.51
N MET A 34 3.98 15.53 -10.28
CA MET A 34 4.67 15.08 -11.49
C MET A 34 4.78 16.19 -12.54
N ASP A 35 3.77 17.03 -12.73
CA ASP A 35 3.81 18.14 -13.69
C ASP A 35 4.87 19.18 -13.28
N LYS A 36 4.92 19.55 -12.00
CA LYS A 36 5.96 20.47 -11.48
C LYS A 36 7.37 19.88 -11.57
N ILE A 37 7.49 18.56 -11.35
CA ILE A 37 8.76 17.83 -11.49
C ILE A 37 9.24 17.89 -12.94
N ARG A 38 8.37 17.66 -13.92
CA ARG A 38 8.68 17.76 -15.36
C ARG A 38 8.99 19.17 -15.79
N GLU A 39 8.26 20.17 -15.31
CA GLU A 39 8.55 21.58 -15.55
C GLU A 39 9.93 21.97 -15.03
N ASN A 40 10.28 21.50 -13.82
CA ASN A 40 11.59 21.76 -13.20
C ASN A 40 12.75 21.07 -13.93
N ASN A 41 12.50 19.94 -14.59
CA ASN A 41 13.47 19.19 -15.38
C ASN A 41 12.84 18.63 -16.66
N PRO A 42 12.76 19.43 -17.76
CA PRO A 42 12.16 18.96 -19.03
C PRO A 42 12.89 17.82 -19.71
N LYS A 43 14.11 17.50 -19.29
CA LYS A 43 14.91 16.38 -19.83
C LYS A 43 14.77 15.09 -19.00
N LEU A 44 14.04 15.13 -17.90
CA LEU A 44 13.83 14.00 -17.03
C LEU A 44 13.09 12.89 -17.76
N GLN A 45 13.69 11.73 -17.83
CA GLN A 45 13.01 10.53 -18.30
C GLN A 45 12.16 9.95 -17.15
N VAL A 46 10.90 9.63 -17.42
CA VAL A 46 9.98 9.12 -16.39
C VAL A 46 9.54 7.72 -16.78
N PHE A 47 9.83 6.75 -15.92
CA PHE A 47 9.49 5.34 -16.08
C PHE A 47 8.44 4.93 -15.04
N ASP A 48 7.38 4.27 -15.47
CA ASP A 48 6.33 3.75 -14.59
C ASP A 48 6.68 2.33 -14.17
N THR A 49 6.97 2.14 -12.88
CA THR A 49 7.33 0.82 -12.36
C THR A 49 6.12 -0.09 -12.13
N SER A 50 4.90 0.44 -12.22
CA SER A 50 3.65 -0.33 -12.17
C SER A 50 3.17 -0.82 -13.54
N GLU A 51 3.86 -0.48 -14.61
CA GLU A 51 3.44 -0.84 -15.97
C GLU A 51 3.22 -2.35 -16.12
N GLY A 52 2.10 -2.72 -16.74
CA GLY A 52 1.72 -4.12 -16.95
C GLY A 52 1.10 -4.83 -15.74
N MET A 53 0.96 -4.16 -14.59
CA MET A 53 0.26 -4.72 -13.44
C MET A 53 -1.26 -4.63 -13.58
N ASN A 54 -1.95 -5.62 -13.03
CA ASN A 54 -3.38 -5.52 -12.74
C ASN A 54 -3.56 -4.72 -11.45
N LEU A 55 -3.86 -3.42 -11.60
CA LEU A 55 -4.02 -2.52 -10.47
C LEU A 55 -5.37 -2.75 -9.79
N LEU A 56 -5.35 -2.84 -8.46
CA LEU A 56 -6.55 -2.99 -7.65
C LEU A 56 -7.16 -1.60 -7.38
N THR A 57 -8.48 -1.56 -7.32
CA THR A 57 -9.19 -0.36 -6.87
C THR A 57 -9.41 -0.45 -5.36
N ASP A 58 -9.42 0.70 -4.69
CA ASP A 58 -9.89 0.79 -3.31
C ASP A 58 -11.33 0.27 -3.27
N THR A 59 -11.52 -0.90 -2.68
CA THR A 59 -12.87 -1.44 -2.49
C THR A 59 -13.47 -0.75 -1.27
N GLU A 60 -14.27 0.29 -1.52
CA GLU A 60 -15.29 0.65 -0.55
C GLU A 60 -16.33 -0.49 -0.51
N ASP A 61 -16.66 -0.95 0.70
CA ASP A 61 -17.78 -1.86 0.88
C ASP A 61 -19.05 -1.22 0.28
N ASP A 62 -19.55 -1.80 -0.83
CA ASP A 62 -20.78 -1.44 -1.54
C ASP A 62 -22.02 -1.78 -0.67
N ASP A 63 -22.15 -1.17 0.50
CA ASP A 63 -23.32 -1.28 1.37
C ASP A 63 -24.05 0.06 1.55
N HIS A 64 -24.12 0.86 0.48
CA HIS A 64 -25.03 1.98 0.40
C HIS A 64 -26.25 1.63 -0.45
N ALA A 65 -27.28 1.08 0.23
CA ALA A 65 -28.64 1.07 -0.29
C ALA A 65 -29.02 2.51 -0.69
N HIS A 66 -29.26 2.73 -1.98
CA HIS A 66 -29.67 4.01 -2.52
C HIS A 66 -31.04 4.40 -1.97
N GLU A 67 -31.08 5.33 -1.03
CA GLU A 67 -32.27 6.17 -0.80
C GLU A 67 -32.19 7.39 -1.71
N HIS A 68 -33.03 7.42 -2.73
CA HIS A 68 -33.25 8.58 -3.59
C HIS A 68 -33.90 9.73 -2.81
N GLY A 69 -33.09 10.74 -2.48
CA GLY A 69 -33.59 12.05 -2.01
C GLY A 69 -33.13 13.14 -2.98
N THR A 70 -34.07 13.68 -3.75
CA THR A 70 -33.91 14.90 -4.55
C THR A 70 -33.70 16.10 -3.63
N HIS A 71 -32.65 16.95 -3.85
CA HIS A 71 -32.73 18.40 -3.69
C HIS A 71 -31.45 19.16 -4.12
N ASP A 72 -31.70 20.04 -5.07
CA ASP A 72 -31.23 21.42 -5.33
C ASP A 72 -29.75 21.85 -5.12
N ALA A 73 -29.33 22.52 -6.20
CA ALA A 73 -28.07 23.18 -6.43
C ALA A 73 -27.78 24.33 -5.46
N HIS A 74 -26.58 24.38 -4.91
CA HIS A 74 -25.89 25.64 -4.59
C HIS A 74 -24.41 25.55 -4.98
N ALA A 75 -24.00 26.52 -5.81
CA ALA A 75 -22.63 26.76 -6.22
C ALA A 75 -21.84 27.39 -5.05
N GLY A 76 -20.58 26.95 -4.87
CA GLY A 76 -19.62 27.68 -4.06
C GLY A 76 -18.50 26.82 -3.51
N GLU A 77 -17.29 27.16 -3.94
CA GLU A 77 -15.97 26.87 -3.38
C GLU A 77 -15.35 25.49 -3.69
N GLU A 78 -14.28 25.56 -4.46
CA GLU A 78 -13.42 24.45 -4.85
C GLU A 78 -12.69 23.87 -3.63
N ALA A 79 -13.32 22.92 -2.94
CA ALA A 79 -12.63 21.97 -2.11
C ALA A 79 -12.15 20.85 -3.04
N HIS A 80 -10.86 20.60 -3.08
CA HIS A 80 -10.29 19.45 -3.75
C HIS A 80 -10.84 18.18 -3.08
N HIS A 81 -11.95 17.69 -3.60
CA HIS A 81 -12.49 16.39 -3.23
C HIS A 81 -11.60 15.33 -3.86
N HIS A 82 -10.81 14.65 -3.05
CA HIS A 82 -10.21 13.39 -3.43
C HIS A 82 -11.37 12.41 -3.70
N HIS A 83 -11.58 12.06 -4.95
CA HIS A 83 -12.56 11.06 -5.35
C HIS A 83 -12.09 9.69 -4.84
N HIS A 84 -12.78 9.17 -3.85
CA HIS A 84 -12.66 7.79 -3.38
C HIS A 84 -13.26 6.88 -4.46
N GLY A 85 -12.51 5.86 -4.84
CA GLY A 85 -12.72 5.00 -6.00
C GLY A 85 -11.48 4.97 -6.89
N GLY A 86 -10.34 5.41 -6.35
CA GLY A 86 -9.04 5.42 -6.99
C GLY A 86 -8.39 4.03 -7.04
N VAL A 87 -7.29 3.97 -7.76
CA VAL A 87 -6.41 2.79 -7.76
C VAL A 87 -5.59 2.78 -6.48
N ASP A 88 -5.55 1.63 -5.78
CA ASP A 88 -4.69 1.45 -4.61
C ASP A 88 -3.21 1.56 -5.03
N PRO A 89 -2.42 2.45 -4.41
CA PRO A 89 -1.04 2.68 -4.82
C PRO A 89 -0.04 1.67 -4.23
N HIS A 90 -0.44 0.84 -3.26
CA HIS A 90 0.46 0.01 -2.44
C HIS A 90 0.95 -1.26 -3.16
N ILE A 91 1.29 -1.14 -4.45
CA ILE A 91 1.71 -2.26 -5.31
C ILE A 91 2.88 -3.05 -4.74
N TRP A 92 3.82 -2.37 -4.06
CA TRP A 92 5.01 -2.99 -3.47
C TRP A 92 4.73 -3.92 -2.28
N SER A 93 3.51 -3.93 -1.78
CA SER A 93 3.13 -4.79 -0.65
C SER A 93 2.87 -6.25 -1.05
N SER A 94 3.06 -6.62 -2.32
CA SER A 94 2.86 -7.99 -2.82
C SER A 94 4.10 -8.53 -3.55
N ILE A 95 4.16 -9.84 -3.71
CA ILE A 95 5.22 -10.53 -4.47
C ILE A 95 5.13 -10.15 -5.96
N ALA A 96 3.92 -10.17 -6.52
CA ALA A 96 3.68 -9.79 -7.90
C ALA A 96 4.09 -8.33 -8.15
N GLY A 97 3.73 -7.43 -7.24
CA GLY A 97 4.11 -6.02 -7.32
C GLY A 97 5.61 -5.80 -7.20
N ALA A 98 6.27 -6.44 -6.23
CA ALA A 98 7.72 -6.36 -6.09
C ALA A 98 8.46 -6.83 -7.35
N LYS A 99 7.99 -7.93 -8.00
CA LYS A 99 8.55 -8.42 -9.26
C LYS A 99 8.31 -7.46 -10.43
N ALA A 100 7.12 -6.84 -10.52
CA ALA A 100 6.82 -5.87 -11.57
C ALA A 100 7.70 -4.62 -11.42
N VAL A 101 7.83 -4.08 -10.22
CA VAL A 101 8.72 -2.96 -9.93
C VAL A 101 10.16 -3.30 -10.29
N ALA A 102 10.66 -4.48 -9.91
CA ALA A 102 12.01 -4.93 -10.25
C ALA A 102 12.21 -5.05 -11.76
N TRP A 103 11.25 -5.62 -12.49
CA TRP A 103 11.31 -5.79 -13.95
C TRP A 103 11.32 -4.45 -14.67
N ASN A 104 10.41 -3.55 -14.33
CA ASN A 104 10.32 -2.24 -14.98
C ASN A 104 11.53 -1.37 -14.64
N THR A 105 12.09 -1.51 -13.43
CA THR A 105 13.35 -0.86 -13.04
C THR A 105 14.53 -1.38 -13.87
N LEU A 106 14.62 -2.71 -14.08
CA LEU A 106 15.65 -3.30 -14.96
C LEU A 106 15.59 -2.71 -16.36
N ASN A 107 14.39 -2.66 -16.96
CA ASN A 107 14.21 -2.13 -18.31
C ASN A 107 14.61 -0.64 -18.40
N ALA A 108 14.21 0.16 -17.40
CA ALA A 108 14.61 1.56 -17.32
C ALA A 108 16.15 1.72 -17.25
N PHE A 109 16.83 0.89 -16.45
CA PHE A 109 18.29 0.95 -16.32
C PHE A 109 19.00 0.52 -17.59
N ILE A 110 18.52 -0.50 -18.30
CA ILE A 110 19.06 -0.92 -19.59
C ILE A 110 18.90 0.18 -20.65
N GLU A 111 17.76 0.89 -20.65
CA GLU A 111 17.53 2.02 -21.57
C GLU A 111 18.48 3.20 -21.27
N LEU A 112 18.67 3.50 -19.97
CA LEU A 112 19.50 4.61 -19.52
C LEU A 112 21.00 4.36 -19.68
N ASP A 113 21.45 3.11 -19.52
CA ASP A 113 22.86 2.72 -19.53
C ASP A 113 23.04 1.31 -20.14
N PRO A 114 22.91 1.20 -21.48
CA PRO A 114 22.97 -0.10 -22.18
C PRO A 114 24.31 -0.80 -22.06
N ASP A 115 25.40 -0.07 -21.80
CA ASP A 115 26.74 -0.64 -21.65
C ASP A 115 26.86 -1.53 -20.40
N ASN A 116 26.02 -1.31 -19.38
CA ASN A 116 25.98 -2.07 -18.14
C ASN A 116 24.83 -3.09 -18.07
N THR A 117 24.22 -3.46 -19.21
CA THR A 117 23.09 -4.40 -19.29
C THR A 117 23.33 -5.70 -18.53
N GLU A 118 24.48 -6.35 -18.69
CA GLU A 118 24.81 -7.62 -18.03
C GLU A 118 24.85 -7.47 -16.49
N TYR A 119 25.40 -6.37 -16.00
CA TYR A 119 25.44 -6.07 -14.56
C TYR A 119 24.02 -5.89 -14.00
N PHE A 120 23.14 -5.19 -14.72
CA PHE A 120 21.74 -5.02 -14.29
C PHE A 120 20.97 -6.32 -14.27
N TRP A 121 21.15 -7.18 -15.29
CA TRP A 121 20.56 -8.52 -15.31
C TRP A 121 21.01 -9.40 -14.15
N GLN A 122 22.30 -9.39 -13.82
CA GLN A 122 22.82 -10.17 -12.69
C GLN A 122 22.22 -9.73 -11.36
N ASN A 123 22.04 -8.43 -11.15
CA ASN A 123 21.41 -7.90 -9.93
C ASN A 123 19.91 -8.17 -9.89
N TYR A 124 19.22 -8.04 -11.01
CA TYR A 124 17.81 -8.38 -11.14
C TYR A 124 17.56 -9.85 -10.77
N ASN A 125 18.34 -10.77 -11.32
CA ASN A 125 18.18 -12.20 -11.01
C ASN A 125 18.37 -12.49 -9.52
N LYS A 126 19.36 -11.86 -8.86
CA LYS A 126 19.54 -11.99 -7.40
C LYS A 126 18.34 -11.47 -6.62
N LEU A 127 17.81 -10.31 -7.03
CA LEU A 127 16.64 -9.73 -6.38
C LEU A 127 15.40 -10.61 -6.56
N VAL A 128 15.16 -11.14 -7.74
CA VAL A 128 14.04 -12.07 -8.01
C VAL A 128 14.18 -13.35 -7.18
N ASP A 129 15.38 -13.90 -7.06
CA ASP A 129 15.64 -15.07 -6.21
C ASP A 129 15.31 -14.79 -4.73
N GLU A 130 15.61 -13.58 -4.23
CA GLU A 130 15.24 -13.16 -2.88
C GLU A 130 13.73 -13.00 -2.70
N ILE A 131 13.06 -12.39 -3.69
CA ILE A 131 11.61 -12.26 -3.70
C ILE A 131 10.93 -13.65 -3.71
N ASP A 132 11.45 -14.61 -4.49
CA ASP A 132 10.89 -15.97 -4.56
C ASP A 132 11.09 -16.77 -3.27
N LYS A 133 12.24 -16.61 -2.60
CA LYS A 133 12.46 -17.16 -1.27
C LYS A 133 11.49 -16.57 -0.24
N THR A 134 11.29 -15.26 -0.29
CA THR A 134 10.35 -14.55 0.56
C THR A 134 8.92 -15.07 0.36
N ASN A 135 8.49 -15.22 -0.90
CA ASN A 135 7.19 -15.81 -1.24
C ASN A 135 7.02 -17.21 -0.66
N THR A 136 8.06 -18.04 -0.77
CA THR A 136 8.03 -19.42 -0.24
C THR A 136 7.86 -19.41 1.28
N GLU A 137 8.60 -18.56 2.02
CA GLU A 137 8.49 -18.45 3.46
C GLU A 137 7.11 -17.91 3.88
N ILE A 138 6.58 -16.88 3.19
CA ILE A 138 5.25 -16.35 3.45
C ILE A 138 4.18 -17.43 3.25
N LYS A 139 4.22 -18.19 2.16
CA LYS A 139 3.26 -19.28 1.92
C LYS A 139 3.33 -20.34 3.00
N GLN A 140 4.50 -20.76 3.42
CA GLN A 140 4.65 -21.72 4.53
C GLN A 140 4.00 -21.24 5.83
N LEU A 141 4.00 -19.93 6.09
CA LEU A 141 3.38 -19.31 7.25
C LEU A 141 1.86 -19.15 7.09
N LEU A 142 1.40 -18.78 5.90
CA LEU A 142 0.01 -18.40 5.68
C LEU A 142 -0.88 -19.53 5.18
N ASP A 143 -0.36 -20.53 4.46
CA ASP A 143 -1.16 -21.64 3.91
C ASP A 143 -1.90 -22.43 5.01
N PRO A 144 -1.32 -22.68 6.21
CA PRO A 144 -2.01 -23.39 7.29
C PRO A 144 -3.12 -22.59 7.98
N LEU A 145 -3.23 -21.28 7.72
CA LEU A 145 -4.17 -20.42 8.44
C LEU A 145 -5.62 -20.74 8.12
N THR A 146 -6.44 -20.89 9.16
CA THR A 146 -7.90 -21.05 9.06
C THR A 146 -8.63 -19.71 9.12
N ASP A 147 -8.18 -18.81 9.99
CA ASP A 147 -8.72 -17.46 10.12
C ASP A 147 -7.92 -16.52 9.21
N ARG A 148 -8.57 -15.97 8.19
CA ARG A 148 -7.92 -15.24 7.10
C ARG A 148 -8.18 -13.74 7.14
N THR A 149 -8.75 -13.23 8.23
CA THR A 149 -9.10 -11.83 8.39
C THR A 149 -8.14 -11.16 9.37
N PHE A 150 -7.67 -9.99 9.00
CA PHE A 150 -6.91 -9.10 9.86
C PHE A 150 -7.43 -7.67 9.79
N ILE A 151 -7.08 -6.89 10.79
CA ILE A 151 -7.40 -5.46 10.86
C ILE A 151 -6.12 -4.67 10.63
N ILE A 152 -6.22 -3.57 9.91
CA ILE A 152 -5.12 -2.63 9.70
C ILE A 152 -5.62 -1.21 9.88
N TYR A 153 -4.76 -0.30 10.33
CA TYR A 153 -5.15 1.10 10.47
C TYR A 153 -5.37 1.73 9.09
N HIS A 154 -4.34 1.90 8.28
CA HIS A 154 -4.39 2.40 6.91
C HIS A 154 -4.26 1.23 5.91
N PRO A 155 -5.04 1.17 4.81
CA PRO A 155 -5.15 0.00 3.92
C PRO A 155 -3.91 -0.26 3.05
N ALA A 156 -2.73 -0.37 3.64
CA ALA A 156 -1.47 -0.53 2.90
C ALA A 156 -1.15 -1.98 2.45
N LEU A 157 -2.00 -2.95 2.76
CA LEU A 157 -1.74 -4.37 2.48
C LEU A 157 -2.78 -5.00 1.53
N THR A 158 -3.48 -4.20 0.72
CA THR A 158 -4.54 -4.69 -0.18
C THR A 158 -4.00 -5.71 -1.18
N TYR A 159 -2.85 -5.42 -1.82
CA TYR A 159 -2.22 -6.38 -2.76
C TYR A 159 -1.70 -7.63 -2.07
N PHE A 160 -1.14 -7.51 -0.85
CA PHE A 160 -0.75 -8.65 -0.04
C PHE A 160 -1.95 -9.52 0.32
N ALA A 161 -3.02 -8.90 0.79
CA ALA A 161 -4.24 -9.60 1.16
C ALA A 161 -4.86 -10.33 -0.04
N ASN A 162 -4.92 -9.67 -1.20
CA ASN A 162 -5.42 -10.27 -2.44
C ASN A 162 -4.58 -11.47 -2.87
N GLU A 163 -3.24 -11.34 -2.88
CA GLU A 163 -2.33 -12.39 -3.34
C GLU A 163 -2.37 -13.65 -2.44
N PHE A 164 -2.53 -13.47 -1.14
CA PHE A 164 -2.54 -14.56 -0.17
C PHE A 164 -3.93 -14.95 0.33
N ASN A 165 -5.01 -14.55 -0.35
CA ASN A 165 -6.41 -14.85 0.00
C ASN A 165 -6.75 -14.48 1.46
N LEU A 166 -6.36 -13.29 1.88
CA LEU A 166 -6.68 -12.70 3.17
C LEU A 166 -7.75 -11.62 3.00
N THR A 167 -8.46 -11.33 4.08
CA THR A 167 -9.43 -10.22 4.14
C THR A 167 -8.87 -9.11 5.03
N GLN A 168 -8.69 -7.93 4.45
CA GLN A 168 -8.24 -6.73 5.13
C GLN A 168 -9.46 -5.91 5.59
N LEU A 169 -9.56 -5.63 6.89
CA LEU A 169 -10.52 -4.70 7.47
C LEU A 169 -9.77 -3.44 7.90
N CYS A 170 -10.24 -2.25 7.50
CA CYS A 170 -9.54 -1.00 7.76
C CYS A 170 -10.17 -0.22 8.93
N ILE A 171 -9.32 0.40 9.77
CA ILE A 171 -9.77 1.31 10.83
C ILE A 171 -10.04 2.69 10.25
N GLU A 172 -9.11 3.20 9.46
CA GLU A 172 -9.25 4.47 8.75
C GLU A 172 -10.34 4.37 7.68
N MET A 173 -11.12 5.43 7.53
CA MET A 173 -12.17 5.56 6.53
C MET A 173 -11.89 6.83 5.71
N ASP A 174 -11.60 6.69 4.43
CA ASP A 174 -11.34 7.81 3.49
C ASP A 174 -10.27 8.81 3.98
N GLY A 175 -9.18 8.32 4.56
CA GLY A 175 -8.13 9.17 5.12
C GLY A 175 -8.54 9.92 6.39
N LYS A 176 -9.67 9.53 7.03
CA LYS A 176 -10.21 10.19 8.23
C LYS A 176 -10.31 9.21 9.40
N GLU A 177 -10.28 9.79 10.61
CA GLU A 177 -10.58 9.01 11.81
C GLU A 177 -12.03 8.49 11.79
N PRO A 178 -12.26 7.22 12.14
CA PRO A 178 -13.58 6.63 12.14
C PRO A 178 -14.46 7.21 13.25
N SER A 179 -15.75 7.33 12.99
CA SER A 179 -16.75 7.66 14.00
C SER A 179 -16.93 6.49 14.99
N PRO A 180 -17.49 6.73 16.20
CA PRO A 180 -17.79 5.66 17.15
C PRO A 180 -18.70 4.55 16.60
N ALA A 181 -19.61 4.89 15.69
CA ALA A 181 -20.51 3.93 15.06
C ALA A 181 -19.76 3.04 14.06
N GLN A 182 -18.80 3.59 13.31
CA GLN A 182 -17.94 2.84 12.41
C GLN A 182 -17.00 1.91 13.19
N LEU A 183 -16.37 2.38 14.27
CA LEU A 183 -15.55 1.54 15.16
C LEU A 183 -16.35 0.36 15.72
N LYS A 184 -17.59 0.60 16.15
CA LYS A 184 -18.47 -0.47 16.64
C LYS A 184 -18.74 -1.53 15.55
N ARG A 185 -19.11 -1.11 14.34
CA ARG A 185 -19.31 -2.03 13.21
C ARG A 185 -18.05 -2.82 12.88
N LEU A 186 -16.90 -2.15 12.85
CA LEU A 186 -15.61 -2.81 12.60
C LEU A 186 -15.34 -3.92 13.63
N VAL A 187 -15.57 -3.66 14.93
CA VAL A 187 -15.42 -4.66 16.00
C VAL A 187 -16.35 -5.83 15.77
N GLU A 188 -17.62 -5.59 15.43
CA GLU A 188 -18.61 -6.65 15.15
C GLU A 188 -18.19 -7.49 13.93
N THR A 189 -17.78 -6.85 12.84
CA THR A 189 -17.29 -7.53 11.62
C THR A 189 -16.01 -8.32 11.90
N ALA A 190 -15.06 -7.76 12.63
CA ALA A 190 -13.80 -8.42 12.98
C ALA A 190 -14.04 -9.69 13.82
N ARG A 191 -14.95 -9.62 14.79
CA ARG A 191 -15.35 -10.79 15.60
C ARG A 191 -16.06 -11.86 14.77
N ALA A 192 -16.98 -11.45 13.90
CA ALA A 192 -17.71 -12.37 13.02
C ALA A 192 -16.79 -13.11 12.04
N ASN A 193 -15.68 -12.50 11.63
CA ASN A 193 -14.70 -13.07 10.71
C ASN A 193 -13.44 -13.59 11.42
N ASN A 194 -13.48 -13.78 12.74
CA ASN A 194 -12.38 -14.34 13.55
C ASN A 194 -11.03 -13.60 13.35
N ALA A 195 -11.04 -12.27 13.18
CA ALA A 195 -9.78 -11.52 13.13
C ALA A 195 -8.96 -11.73 14.40
N ARG A 196 -7.63 -11.91 14.26
CA ARG A 196 -6.71 -12.19 15.37
C ARG A 196 -5.63 -11.15 15.54
N VAL A 197 -5.40 -10.34 14.51
CA VAL A 197 -4.31 -9.36 14.48
C VAL A 197 -4.85 -8.01 14.06
N VAL A 198 -4.36 -6.97 14.74
CA VAL A 198 -4.49 -5.56 14.34
C VAL A 198 -3.10 -5.05 13.98
N PHE A 199 -2.95 -4.58 12.76
CA PHE A 199 -1.75 -3.89 12.31
C PHE A 199 -1.88 -2.39 12.46
N ILE A 200 -0.81 -1.73 12.88
CA ILE A 200 -0.66 -0.28 12.90
C ILE A 200 0.69 0.11 12.29
N GLN A 201 0.69 1.04 11.37
CA GLN A 201 1.90 1.61 10.81
C GLN A 201 2.49 2.65 11.76
N GLN A 202 3.82 2.79 11.74
CA GLN A 202 4.58 3.63 12.70
C GLN A 202 4.19 5.10 12.68
N GLU A 203 3.71 5.61 11.53
CA GLU A 203 3.36 7.01 11.32
C GLU A 203 1.98 7.43 11.84
N PHE A 204 1.14 6.48 12.28
CA PHE A 204 -0.22 6.76 12.73
C PHE A 204 -0.39 6.73 14.25
N ASP A 205 -1.40 7.46 14.77
CA ASP A 205 -1.77 7.43 16.18
C ASP A 205 -2.35 6.07 16.57
N GLN A 206 -1.78 5.45 17.60
CA GLN A 206 -2.09 4.09 18.01
C GLN A 206 -3.43 3.96 18.77
N LYS A 207 -4.04 5.05 19.23
CA LYS A 207 -5.22 5.01 20.12
C LYS A 207 -6.39 4.19 19.57
N ASN A 208 -6.78 4.42 18.33
CA ASN A 208 -7.88 3.67 17.72
C ASN A 208 -7.51 2.20 17.50
N ALA A 209 -6.28 1.92 17.11
CA ALA A 209 -5.79 0.54 16.95
C ALA A 209 -5.75 -0.20 18.30
N GLU A 210 -5.28 0.44 19.38
CA GLU A 210 -5.29 -0.11 20.73
C GLU A 210 -6.71 -0.39 21.23
N LEU A 211 -7.65 0.55 20.99
CA LEU A 211 -9.05 0.37 21.34
C LEU A 211 -9.64 -0.85 20.62
N ILE A 212 -9.46 -0.94 19.31
CA ILE A 212 -9.95 -2.07 18.51
C ILE A 212 -9.31 -3.39 18.97
N ALA A 213 -8.00 -3.41 19.19
CA ALA A 213 -7.31 -4.61 19.69
C ALA A 213 -7.87 -5.07 21.03
N LYS A 214 -8.13 -4.14 21.97
CA LYS A 214 -8.74 -4.44 23.28
C LYS A 214 -10.16 -4.97 23.13
N GLU A 215 -10.98 -4.33 22.31
CA GLU A 215 -12.38 -4.73 22.12
C GLU A 215 -12.54 -6.06 21.38
N THR A 216 -11.65 -6.35 20.44
CA THR A 216 -11.70 -7.60 19.66
C THR A 216 -10.93 -8.75 20.31
N GLY A 217 -10.00 -8.45 21.22
CA GLY A 217 -9.04 -9.43 21.75
C GLY A 217 -7.91 -9.76 20.79
N CYS A 218 -7.77 -8.99 19.69
CA CYS A 218 -6.71 -9.17 18.71
C CYS A 218 -5.34 -8.73 19.25
N LYS A 219 -4.27 -9.35 18.75
CA LYS A 219 -2.90 -8.94 19.01
C LYS A 219 -2.55 -7.70 18.19
N LEU A 220 -2.17 -6.60 18.84
CA LEU A 220 -1.67 -5.40 18.16
C LEU A 220 -0.22 -5.61 17.73
N THR A 221 0.09 -5.34 16.46
CA THR A 221 1.42 -5.45 15.89
C THR A 221 1.76 -4.20 15.10
N VAL A 222 2.91 -3.60 15.39
CA VAL A 222 3.43 -2.46 14.60
C VAL A 222 4.14 -2.99 13.37
N ILE A 223 3.84 -2.42 12.20
CA ILE A 223 4.44 -2.74 10.91
C ILE A 223 4.97 -1.48 10.23
N ASN A 224 5.88 -1.67 9.28
CA ASN A 224 6.36 -0.60 8.42
C ASN A 224 6.37 -1.02 6.94
N PRO A 225 5.24 -0.95 6.23
CA PRO A 225 5.16 -1.33 4.81
C PRO A 225 6.11 -0.54 3.88
N LEU A 226 6.73 0.54 4.40
CA LEU A 226 7.74 1.35 3.72
C LEU A 226 9.18 1.00 4.14
N ALA A 227 9.38 -0.12 4.84
CA ALA A 227 10.70 -0.52 5.28
C ALA A 227 11.66 -0.74 4.10
N TYR A 228 12.90 -0.25 4.24
CA TYR A 228 13.94 -0.49 3.24
C TYR A 228 14.24 -1.98 3.07
N ASP A 229 14.27 -2.75 4.16
CA ASP A 229 14.39 -4.21 4.15
C ASP A 229 13.00 -4.83 3.92
N TRP A 230 12.57 -4.79 2.66
CA TRP A 230 11.26 -5.25 2.22
C TRP A 230 11.02 -6.73 2.56
N THR A 231 12.01 -7.59 2.30
CA THR A 231 11.92 -9.04 2.56
C THR A 231 11.62 -9.31 4.03
N LYS A 232 12.37 -8.67 4.92
CA LYS A 232 12.20 -8.84 6.37
C LYS A 232 10.84 -8.37 6.84
N GLU A 233 10.35 -7.25 6.31
CA GLU A 233 9.06 -6.70 6.69
C GLU A 233 7.90 -7.57 6.19
N MET A 234 7.93 -8.05 4.97
CA MET A 234 6.89 -8.96 4.45
C MET A 234 6.82 -10.28 5.24
N ILE A 235 7.97 -10.83 5.63
CA ILE A 235 8.04 -12.01 6.51
C ILE A 235 7.54 -11.65 7.93
N HIS A 236 7.85 -10.48 8.47
CA HIS A 236 7.34 -10.00 9.76
C HIS A 236 5.81 -9.95 9.78
N ILE A 237 5.20 -9.39 8.74
CA ILE A 237 3.73 -9.34 8.58
C ILE A 237 3.14 -10.75 8.55
N ALA A 238 3.70 -11.66 7.74
CA ALA A 238 3.24 -13.03 7.65
C ALA A 238 3.37 -13.80 8.99
N LYS A 239 4.49 -13.62 9.71
CA LYS A 239 4.70 -14.22 11.05
C LYS A 239 3.68 -13.70 12.06
N ALA A 240 3.40 -12.40 12.05
CA ALA A 240 2.39 -11.84 12.96
C ALA A 240 1.00 -12.43 12.74
N LEU A 241 0.61 -12.69 11.48
CA LEU A 241 -0.65 -13.36 11.14
C LEU A 241 -0.66 -14.81 11.62
N ALA A 242 0.44 -15.55 11.42
CA ALA A 242 0.56 -16.93 11.87
C ALA A 242 0.53 -17.04 13.39
N ASP A 243 1.28 -16.20 14.11
CA ASP A 243 1.34 -16.18 15.57
C ASP A 243 -0.01 -15.81 16.21
N GLY A 244 -0.82 -14.99 15.55
CA GLY A 244 -2.15 -14.62 16.03
C GLY A 244 -3.13 -15.79 16.15
N GLN A 245 -2.90 -16.91 15.46
CA GLN A 245 -3.75 -18.09 15.50
C GLN A 245 -3.34 -19.15 16.53
N THR A 246 -2.21 -18.97 17.19
CA THR A 246 -1.67 -19.94 18.15
C THR A 246 -2.16 -19.75 19.60
N HIS A 247 -3.17 -18.89 19.83
CA HIS A 247 -3.72 -18.59 21.16
C HIS A 247 -5.20 -18.86 21.28
#